data_8353e974adc6da7a5e0b878f1a5bd203
#
_entry.id   8353e974adc6da7a5e0b878f1a5bd203
#
_cell.length_a   1.000
_cell.length_b   1.000
_cell.length_c   1.000
_cell.angle_alpha   90.00
_cell.angle_beta   90.00
_cell.angle_gamma   90.00
#
_symmetry.space_group_name_H-M   'P 1'
#
loop_
_entity.id
_entity.type
_entity.pdbx_description
1 polymer ?
#
loop_
_entity_poly.entity_id
_entity_poly.type
_entity_poly.pdbx_seq_one_letter_code
_entity_poly.pdbx_strand_id
1 'polypeptide(L)'
;MQERSAALAAVFEPVASPSTFEETVARLGTAIRVGLLAPGTRLPPERDLAEQLGISRSTLRHALTTLVQSGLLAASRGRGGGTFVVPEPPLTTGEAALPSAAHAVLDFRVAIETGAAVLAAERRDAGALETMAELVERMADVDDFDSYRRADIRFHIGIAEAARSPRLVAAMTEVQGQMSELISLIPHPAQVLTHSNEQHVKLLGLLAAGDAAGSVGLLRKHLEGTEHILQGLMVPR
;
A
#
# COMPACT_ATOMS: atom_id res chain seq x y z
N MET A 1 -17.70 25.08 13.58
CA MET A 1 -16.59 25.65 12.79
C MET A 1 -15.22 25.27 13.39
N GLN A 2 -15.08 25.23 14.71
CA GLN A 2 -13.83 24.87 15.42
C GLN A 2 -13.43 23.39 15.29
N GLU A 3 -14.38 22.44 15.36
CA GLU A 3 -14.13 20.99 15.19
C GLU A 3 -13.62 20.63 13.79
N ARG A 4 -14.16 21.29 12.76
CA ARG A 4 -13.70 21.07 11.37
C ARG A 4 -12.27 21.58 11.15
N SER A 5 -11.84 22.60 11.91
CA SER A 5 -10.47 23.12 11.87
C SER A 5 -9.48 22.16 12.52
N ALA A 6 -9.83 21.53 13.64
CA ALA A 6 -8.98 20.55 14.33
C ALA A 6 -8.81 19.26 13.51
N ALA A 7 -9.91 18.73 12.93
CA ALA A 7 -9.87 17.56 12.07
C ALA A 7 -9.02 17.80 10.80
N LEU A 8 -9.13 18.99 10.20
CA LEU A 8 -8.29 19.36 9.05
C LEU A 8 -6.82 19.50 9.44
N ALA A 9 -6.52 20.04 10.62
CA ALA A 9 -5.15 20.13 11.11
C ALA A 9 -4.51 18.75 11.29
N ALA A 10 -5.27 17.78 11.82
CA ALA A 10 -4.81 16.40 12.00
C ALA A 10 -4.42 15.71 10.67
N VAL A 11 -5.03 16.09 9.53
CA VAL A 11 -4.65 15.57 8.21
C VAL A 11 -3.18 15.90 7.87
N PHE A 12 -2.67 17.02 8.34
CA PHE A 12 -1.34 17.52 8.05
C PHE A 12 -0.33 17.33 9.21
N GLU A 13 -0.71 16.60 10.26
CA GLU A 13 0.23 16.25 11.32
C GLU A 13 1.35 15.31 10.82
N PRO A 14 2.52 15.26 11.49
CA PRO A 14 3.60 14.38 11.10
C PRO A 14 3.17 12.92 10.97
N VAL A 15 3.65 12.26 9.93
CA VAL A 15 3.45 10.83 9.67
C VAL A 15 4.51 10.05 10.43
N ALA A 16 4.11 9.27 11.42
CA ALA A 16 5.00 8.52 12.31
C ALA A 16 5.11 7.02 11.97
N SER A 17 4.52 6.59 10.85
CA SER A 17 4.48 5.19 10.42
C SER A 17 5.78 4.76 9.71
N PRO A 18 6.19 3.49 9.86
CA PRO A 18 7.22 2.92 9.01
C PRO A 18 6.83 2.87 7.52
N SER A 19 5.54 3.00 7.18
CA SER A 19 4.96 3.03 5.83
C SER A 19 4.52 4.43 5.44
N THR A 20 5.42 5.41 5.53
CA THR A 20 5.11 6.85 5.36
C THR A 20 4.45 7.22 4.02
N PHE A 21 4.79 6.51 2.93
CA PHE A 21 4.19 6.73 1.61
C PHE A 21 2.71 6.33 1.63
N GLU A 22 2.43 5.10 2.01
CA GLU A 22 1.10 4.50 2.01
C GLU A 22 0.18 5.20 3.03
N GLU A 23 0.70 5.52 4.22
CA GLU A 23 -0.05 6.29 5.21
C GLU A 23 -0.38 7.70 4.71
N THR A 24 0.52 8.35 3.96
CA THR A 24 0.23 9.65 3.34
C THR A 24 -0.90 9.53 2.32
N VAL A 25 -0.90 8.48 1.49
CA VAL A 25 -1.99 8.20 0.55
C VAL A 25 -3.30 7.95 1.29
N ALA A 26 -3.27 7.11 2.34
CA ALA A 26 -4.44 6.82 3.18
C ALA A 26 -5.03 8.09 3.80
N ARG A 27 -4.19 8.88 4.44
CA ARG A 27 -4.60 10.08 5.18
C ARG A 27 -5.22 11.14 4.26
N LEU A 28 -4.55 11.48 3.17
CA LEU A 28 -5.05 12.45 2.21
C LEU A 28 -6.26 11.93 1.43
N GLY A 29 -6.23 10.67 0.99
CA GLY A 29 -7.33 10.03 0.28
C GLY A 29 -8.61 9.97 1.13
N THR A 30 -8.49 9.55 2.38
CA THR A 30 -9.61 9.54 3.34
C THR A 30 -10.14 10.95 3.59
N ALA A 31 -9.25 11.94 3.83
CA ALA A 31 -9.66 13.33 4.06
C ALA A 31 -10.45 13.93 2.90
N ILE A 32 -10.09 13.56 1.66
CA ILE A 32 -10.84 13.97 0.46
C ILE A 32 -12.21 13.29 0.44
N ARG A 33 -12.26 11.97 0.63
CA ARG A 33 -13.51 11.19 0.53
C ARG A 33 -14.54 11.53 1.59
N VAL A 34 -14.10 11.81 2.82
CA VAL A 34 -15.01 12.27 3.89
C VAL A 34 -15.30 13.79 3.81
N GLY A 35 -14.77 14.50 2.81
CA GLY A 35 -15.02 15.91 2.56
C GLY A 35 -14.32 16.87 3.53
N LEU A 36 -13.33 16.43 4.31
CA LEU A 36 -12.47 17.31 5.12
C LEU A 36 -11.62 18.21 4.20
N LEU A 37 -11.08 17.64 3.13
CA LEU A 37 -10.50 18.36 2.01
C LEU A 37 -11.59 18.50 0.93
N ALA A 38 -12.27 19.65 0.92
CA ALA A 38 -13.39 19.89 0.01
C ALA A 38 -12.96 19.93 -1.47
N PRO A 39 -13.87 19.63 -2.43
CA PRO A 39 -13.64 19.81 -3.84
C PRO A 39 -13.07 21.19 -4.17
N GLY A 40 -12.08 21.26 -5.07
CA GLY A 40 -11.39 22.50 -5.44
C GLY A 40 -10.38 23.02 -4.41
N THR A 41 -10.27 22.40 -3.23
CA THR A 41 -9.27 22.80 -2.23
C THR A 41 -7.87 22.68 -2.80
N ARG A 42 -7.09 23.76 -2.73
CA ARG A 42 -5.67 23.75 -3.06
C ARG A 42 -4.87 23.21 -1.87
N LEU A 43 -4.06 22.19 -2.09
CA LEU A 43 -3.10 21.71 -1.08
C LEU A 43 -1.97 22.73 -0.86
N PRO A 44 -1.34 22.74 0.32
CA PRO A 44 -0.13 23.51 0.55
C PRO A 44 0.96 23.20 -0.50
N PRO A 45 1.90 24.11 -0.77
CA PRO A 45 3.05 23.82 -1.62
C PRO A 45 3.78 22.55 -1.16
N GLU A 46 4.27 21.73 -2.11
CA GLU A 46 4.92 20.44 -1.79
C GLU A 46 5.99 20.55 -0.70
N ARG A 47 6.75 21.66 -0.69
CA ARG A 47 7.80 21.87 0.31
C ARG A 47 7.19 21.99 1.72
N ASP A 48 6.19 22.82 1.85
CA ASP A 48 5.56 23.15 3.14
C ASP A 48 4.74 21.97 3.65
N LEU A 49 4.06 21.25 2.72
CA LEU A 49 3.31 20.04 3.05
C LEU A 49 4.23 18.88 3.48
N ALA A 50 5.38 18.70 2.83
CA ALA A 50 6.36 17.69 3.22
C ALA A 50 6.94 17.97 4.61
N GLU A 51 7.20 19.25 4.91
CA GLU A 51 7.66 19.69 6.23
C GLU A 51 6.59 19.45 7.32
N GLN A 52 5.33 19.79 7.05
CA GLN A 52 4.21 19.56 7.98
C GLN A 52 4.02 18.07 8.28
N LEU A 53 4.08 17.21 7.25
CA LEU A 53 3.93 15.76 7.39
C LEU A 53 5.20 15.08 7.94
N GLY A 54 6.32 15.79 8.06
CA GLY A 54 7.58 15.23 8.54
C GLY A 54 8.20 14.17 7.62
N ILE A 55 7.90 14.23 6.31
CA ILE A 55 8.35 13.25 5.30
C ILE A 55 9.25 13.88 4.24
N SER A 56 9.95 13.03 3.47
CA SER A 56 10.76 13.51 2.36
C SER A 56 9.87 14.09 1.23
N ARG A 57 10.40 15.07 0.48
CA ARG A 57 9.71 15.63 -0.68
C ARG A 57 9.46 14.60 -1.78
N SER A 58 10.34 13.60 -1.92
CA SER A 58 10.17 12.49 -2.85
C SER A 58 8.99 11.60 -2.43
N THR A 59 8.92 11.22 -1.16
CA THR A 59 7.79 10.44 -0.60
C THR A 59 6.46 11.16 -0.83
N LEU A 60 6.39 12.46 -0.48
CA LEU A 60 5.19 13.25 -0.72
C LEU A 60 4.81 13.30 -2.21
N ARG A 61 5.77 13.53 -3.10
CA ARG A 61 5.51 13.60 -4.54
C ARG A 61 4.95 12.29 -5.08
N HIS A 62 5.48 11.14 -4.62
CA HIS A 62 4.95 9.82 -4.99
C HIS A 62 3.51 9.66 -4.50
N ALA A 63 3.21 10.04 -3.25
CA ALA A 63 1.84 9.99 -2.72
C ALA A 63 0.86 10.90 -3.48
N LEU A 64 1.26 12.14 -3.78
CA LEU A 64 0.45 13.06 -4.59
C LEU A 64 0.22 12.54 -6.01
N THR A 65 1.26 11.94 -6.64
CA THR A 65 1.12 11.32 -7.97
C THR A 65 0.13 10.16 -7.92
N THR A 66 0.19 9.31 -6.89
CA THR A 66 -0.77 8.23 -6.66
C THR A 66 -2.20 8.76 -6.58
N LEU A 67 -2.44 9.80 -5.79
CA LEU A 67 -3.76 10.40 -5.64
C LEU A 67 -4.27 11.10 -6.91
N VAL A 68 -3.35 11.64 -7.73
CA VAL A 68 -3.70 12.18 -9.07
C VAL A 68 -4.09 11.04 -10.01
N GLN A 69 -3.33 9.95 -10.05
CA GLN A 69 -3.65 8.77 -10.87
C GLN A 69 -4.95 8.08 -10.43
N SER A 70 -5.30 8.18 -9.15
CA SER A 70 -6.56 7.67 -8.59
C SER A 70 -7.75 8.61 -8.76
N GLY A 71 -7.58 9.75 -9.43
CA GLY A 71 -8.66 10.70 -9.69
C GLY A 71 -9.14 11.50 -8.48
N LEU A 72 -8.38 11.51 -7.39
CA LEU A 72 -8.69 12.29 -6.17
C LEU A 72 -8.10 13.70 -6.22
N LEU A 73 -6.98 13.87 -6.89
CA LEU A 73 -6.27 15.15 -7.04
C LEU A 73 -6.04 15.48 -8.52
N ALA A 74 -5.86 16.77 -8.80
CA ALA A 74 -5.40 17.27 -10.08
C ALA A 74 -4.18 18.18 -9.87
N ALA A 75 -3.15 18.02 -10.72
CA ALA A 75 -1.96 18.86 -10.70
C ALA A 75 -1.99 19.85 -11.89
N SER A 76 -1.78 21.14 -11.60
CA SER A 76 -1.69 22.20 -12.61
C SER A 76 -0.34 22.88 -12.56
N ARG A 77 0.25 23.18 -13.73
CA ARG A 77 1.54 23.87 -13.89
C ARG A 77 1.33 25.37 -14.16
N GLY A 78 2.37 26.16 -13.92
CA GLY A 78 2.40 27.58 -14.29
C GLY A 78 2.01 28.53 -13.16
N ARG A 79 1.79 29.82 -13.53
CA ARG A 79 1.45 30.90 -12.59
C ARG A 79 0.07 30.63 -11.98
N GLY A 80 -0.01 30.33 -10.69
CA GLY A 80 -1.23 29.88 -10.01
C GLY A 80 -1.42 28.36 -9.96
N GLY A 81 -0.47 27.60 -10.51
CA GLY A 81 -0.46 26.12 -10.44
C GLY A 81 -0.38 25.59 -9.01
N GLY A 82 -0.53 24.28 -8.88
CA GLY A 82 -0.53 23.57 -7.60
C GLY A 82 -1.26 22.24 -7.71
N THR A 83 -1.45 21.59 -6.57
CA THR A 83 -2.24 20.37 -6.46
C THR A 83 -3.59 20.71 -5.83
N PHE A 84 -4.65 20.26 -6.44
CA PHE A 84 -6.03 20.59 -6.06
C PHE A 84 -6.85 19.30 -5.92
N VAL A 85 -7.80 19.30 -4.98
CA VAL A 85 -8.85 18.28 -4.95
C VAL A 85 -9.70 18.44 -6.20
N VAL A 86 -10.02 17.35 -6.90
CA VAL A 86 -10.86 17.40 -8.12
C VAL A 86 -12.25 17.93 -7.79
N PRO A 87 -12.99 18.53 -8.77
CA PRO A 87 -14.33 19.05 -8.53
C PRO A 87 -15.35 18.01 -8.06
N GLU A 88 -15.20 16.77 -8.54
CA GLU A 88 -16.09 15.65 -8.25
C GLU A 88 -15.28 14.45 -7.79
N PRO A 89 -14.69 14.50 -6.56
CA PRO A 89 -14.00 13.33 -6.04
C PRO A 89 -15.02 12.22 -5.73
N PRO A 90 -14.64 10.95 -5.83
CA PRO A 90 -15.48 9.86 -5.38
C PRO A 90 -15.68 9.96 -3.85
N LEU A 91 -16.76 10.64 -3.43
CA LEU A 91 -17.07 10.86 -2.02
C LEU A 91 -17.73 9.61 -1.42
N THR A 92 -17.42 9.36 -0.16
CA THR A 92 -18.04 8.31 0.64
C THR A 92 -19.16 8.91 1.49
N THR A 93 -20.39 8.43 1.33
CA THR A 93 -21.51 8.75 2.22
C THR A 93 -21.50 7.78 3.40
N GLY A 94 -20.62 7.96 4.38
CA GLY A 94 -20.50 7.08 5.54
C GLY A 94 -19.10 7.07 6.15
N GLU A 95 -18.86 6.23 7.15
CA GLU A 95 -17.52 6.01 7.70
C GLU A 95 -16.60 5.43 6.61
N ALA A 96 -15.47 6.09 6.39
CA ALA A 96 -14.44 5.68 5.44
C ALA A 96 -13.58 4.52 6.00
N ALA A 97 -14.19 3.64 6.81
CA ALA A 97 -13.52 2.48 7.37
C ALA A 97 -13.67 1.26 6.45
N LEU A 98 -12.64 0.44 6.41
CA LEU A 98 -12.73 -0.87 5.77
C LEU A 98 -13.84 -1.69 6.43
N PRO A 99 -14.63 -2.47 5.65
CA PRO A 99 -15.61 -3.40 6.23
C PRO A 99 -14.96 -4.35 7.22
N SER A 100 -15.67 -4.74 8.28
CA SER A 100 -15.15 -5.68 9.29
C SER A 100 -14.67 -7.00 8.68
N ALA A 101 -15.31 -7.47 7.61
CA ALA A 101 -14.87 -8.63 6.86
C ALA A 101 -13.49 -8.44 6.20
N ALA A 102 -13.17 -7.22 5.74
CA ALA A 102 -11.86 -6.92 5.19
C ALA A 102 -10.77 -6.96 6.27
N HIS A 103 -11.03 -6.43 7.48
CA HIS A 103 -10.10 -6.53 8.60
C HIS A 103 -9.78 -7.98 8.95
N ALA A 104 -10.79 -8.88 8.97
CA ALA A 104 -10.56 -10.29 9.24
C ALA A 104 -9.62 -10.95 8.21
N VAL A 105 -9.72 -10.57 6.94
CA VAL A 105 -8.81 -11.02 5.88
C VAL A 105 -7.39 -10.48 6.11
N LEU A 106 -7.26 -9.20 6.45
CA LEU A 106 -5.96 -8.56 6.71
C LEU A 106 -5.27 -9.16 7.96
N ASP A 107 -6.01 -9.41 9.05
CA ASP A 107 -5.49 -10.06 10.24
C ASP A 107 -5.00 -11.48 9.93
N PHE A 108 -5.79 -12.25 9.18
CA PHE A 108 -5.42 -13.59 8.75
C PHE A 108 -4.18 -13.56 7.85
N ARG A 109 -4.10 -12.60 6.93
CA ARG A 109 -2.94 -12.37 6.09
C ARG A 109 -1.67 -12.12 6.92
N VAL A 110 -1.73 -11.22 7.90
CA VAL A 110 -0.60 -10.94 8.80
C VAL A 110 -0.16 -12.21 9.52
N ALA A 111 -1.07 -12.97 10.09
CA ALA A 111 -0.76 -14.19 10.84
C ALA A 111 -0.08 -15.27 9.97
N ILE A 112 -0.61 -15.51 8.76
CA ILE A 112 -0.11 -16.57 7.88
C ILE A 112 1.20 -16.16 7.21
N GLU A 113 1.29 -14.95 6.65
CA GLU A 113 2.46 -14.50 5.90
C GLU A 113 3.68 -14.32 6.80
N THR A 114 3.53 -13.72 7.99
CA THR A 114 4.67 -13.56 8.91
C THR A 114 5.16 -14.88 9.45
N GLY A 115 4.26 -15.81 9.78
CA GLY A 115 4.63 -17.17 10.20
C GLY A 115 5.35 -17.94 9.09
N ALA A 116 4.90 -17.83 7.84
CA ALA A 116 5.56 -18.42 6.69
C ALA A 116 6.96 -17.82 6.47
N ALA A 117 7.12 -16.50 6.61
CA ALA A 117 8.41 -15.83 6.43
C ALA A 117 9.47 -16.29 7.46
N VAL A 118 9.10 -16.52 8.72
CA VAL A 118 10.02 -17.10 9.72
C VAL A 118 10.58 -18.42 9.24
N LEU A 119 9.69 -19.36 8.86
CA LEU A 119 10.09 -20.69 8.42
C LEU A 119 10.84 -20.68 7.08
N ALA A 120 10.47 -19.77 6.17
CA ALA A 120 11.17 -19.59 4.90
C ALA A 120 12.61 -19.11 5.11
N ALA A 121 12.84 -18.13 5.99
CA ALA A 121 14.17 -17.64 6.35
C ALA A 121 15.01 -18.72 7.05
N GLU A 122 14.43 -19.57 7.89
CA GLU A 122 15.12 -20.69 8.54
C GLU A 122 15.51 -21.77 7.55
N ARG A 123 14.62 -22.10 6.61
CA ARG A 123 14.78 -23.26 5.69
C ARG A 123 15.54 -22.90 4.41
N ARG A 124 15.43 -21.67 3.95
CA ARG A 124 16.14 -21.11 2.79
C ARG A 124 16.12 -22.04 1.57
N ASP A 125 14.92 -22.47 1.18
CA ASP A 125 14.76 -23.35 0.02
C ASP A 125 15.24 -22.64 -1.25
N ALA A 126 16.38 -23.08 -1.81
CA ALA A 126 17.02 -22.42 -2.93
C ALA A 126 16.13 -22.35 -4.17
N GLY A 127 15.37 -23.42 -4.47
CA GLY A 127 14.50 -23.46 -5.65
C GLY A 127 13.31 -22.52 -5.52
N ALA A 128 12.70 -22.44 -4.32
CA ALA A 128 11.62 -21.50 -4.07
C ALA A 128 12.11 -20.04 -4.13
N LEU A 129 13.29 -19.74 -3.55
CA LEU A 129 13.88 -18.40 -3.60
C LEU A 129 14.25 -17.98 -5.02
N GLU A 130 14.76 -18.89 -5.85
CA GLU A 130 15.05 -18.63 -7.27
C GLU A 130 13.77 -18.30 -8.05
N THR A 131 12.70 -19.09 -7.87
CA THR A 131 11.39 -18.80 -8.46
C THR A 131 10.85 -17.44 -8.01
N MET A 132 11.00 -17.09 -6.73
CA MET A 132 10.59 -15.78 -6.21
C MET A 132 11.40 -14.64 -6.84
N ALA A 133 12.69 -14.84 -7.13
CA ALA A 133 13.52 -13.83 -7.81
C ALA A 133 13.00 -13.56 -9.24
N GLU A 134 12.69 -14.62 -10.00
CA GLU A 134 12.09 -14.46 -11.33
C GLU A 134 10.75 -13.70 -11.30
N LEU A 135 9.94 -13.91 -10.25
CA LEU A 135 8.66 -13.22 -10.08
C LEU A 135 8.84 -11.72 -9.79
N VAL A 136 9.85 -11.38 -8.98
CA VAL A 136 10.20 -9.97 -8.69
C VAL A 136 10.66 -9.24 -9.95
N GLU A 137 11.50 -9.88 -10.77
CA GLU A 137 11.93 -9.35 -12.06
C GLU A 137 10.72 -9.16 -13.00
N ARG A 138 9.85 -10.17 -13.09
CA ARG A 138 8.63 -10.09 -13.89
C ARG A 138 7.73 -8.92 -13.44
N MET A 139 7.55 -8.70 -12.13
CA MET A 139 6.77 -7.56 -11.61
C MET A 139 7.38 -6.21 -11.99
N ALA A 140 8.70 -6.13 -12.18
CA ALA A 140 9.36 -4.90 -12.62
C ALA A 140 9.16 -4.61 -14.10
N ASP A 141 8.97 -5.65 -14.93
CA ASP A 141 8.95 -5.55 -16.39
C ASP A 141 7.55 -5.45 -17.01
N VAL A 142 6.48 -5.66 -16.22
CA VAL A 142 5.11 -5.63 -16.73
C VAL A 142 4.46 -4.26 -16.56
N ASP A 143 3.72 -3.84 -17.61
CA ASP A 143 3.01 -2.55 -17.63
C ASP A 143 1.54 -2.66 -17.21
N ASP A 144 0.97 -3.88 -17.21
CA ASP A 144 -0.43 -4.11 -16.85
C ASP A 144 -0.59 -4.67 -15.43
N PHE A 145 -1.65 -4.21 -14.76
CA PHE A 145 -1.94 -4.63 -13.39
C PHE A 145 -2.21 -6.14 -13.26
N ASP A 146 -2.90 -6.75 -14.19
CA ASP A 146 -3.29 -8.17 -14.09
C ASP A 146 -2.06 -9.07 -14.15
N SER A 147 -1.07 -8.75 -14.98
CA SER A 147 0.21 -9.46 -15.06
C SER A 147 1.04 -9.24 -13.80
N TYR A 148 1.10 -7.99 -13.30
CA TYR A 148 1.73 -7.68 -12.01
C TYR A 148 1.08 -8.50 -10.90
N ARG A 149 -0.25 -8.46 -10.76
CA ARG A 149 -0.99 -9.13 -9.67
C ARG A 149 -0.79 -10.64 -9.69
N ARG A 150 -0.76 -11.28 -10.87
CA ARG A 150 -0.46 -12.71 -10.97
C ARG A 150 0.92 -13.07 -10.43
N ALA A 151 1.93 -12.26 -10.73
CA ALA A 151 3.28 -12.46 -10.23
C ALA A 151 3.38 -12.20 -8.71
N ASP A 152 2.72 -11.17 -8.22
CA ASP A 152 2.62 -10.79 -6.82
C ASP A 152 1.98 -11.90 -5.96
N ILE A 153 0.83 -12.44 -6.38
CA ILE A 153 0.19 -13.60 -5.74
C ILE A 153 1.15 -14.78 -5.65
N ARG A 154 1.84 -15.09 -6.76
CA ARG A 154 2.80 -16.20 -6.80
C ARG A 154 4.01 -15.95 -5.91
N PHE A 155 4.47 -14.71 -5.79
CA PHE A 155 5.54 -14.34 -4.87
C PHE A 155 5.16 -14.62 -3.41
N HIS A 156 3.97 -14.17 -2.97
CA HIS A 156 3.48 -14.43 -1.61
C HIS A 156 3.29 -15.93 -1.34
N ILE A 157 2.73 -16.69 -2.29
CA ILE A 157 2.64 -18.15 -2.18
C ILE A 157 4.03 -18.76 -2.09
N GLY A 158 5.01 -18.25 -2.84
CA GLY A 158 6.41 -18.67 -2.81
C GLY A 158 7.04 -18.59 -1.42
N ILE A 159 6.66 -17.62 -0.57
CA ILE A 159 7.10 -17.56 0.83
C ILE A 159 6.67 -18.83 1.59
N ALA A 160 5.44 -19.29 1.38
CA ALA A 160 4.95 -20.52 2.01
C ALA A 160 5.55 -21.79 1.40
N GLU A 161 5.89 -21.77 0.10
CA GLU A 161 6.64 -22.83 -0.57
C GLU A 161 8.08 -22.93 -0.01
N ALA A 162 8.78 -21.79 0.17
CA ALA A 162 10.09 -21.73 0.81
C ALA A 162 10.06 -22.21 2.26
N ALA A 163 8.93 -22.04 2.95
CA ALA A 163 8.66 -22.62 4.25
C ALA A 163 8.41 -24.15 4.21
N ARG A 164 8.41 -24.79 3.04
CA ARG A 164 8.18 -26.24 2.85
C ARG A 164 6.99 -26.79 3.65
N SER A 165 5.89 -26.04 3.70
CA SER A 165 4.69 -26.39 4.45
C SER A 165 3.44 -26.38 3.57
N PRO A 166 2.96 -27.56 3.12
CA PRO A 166 1.76 -27.63 2.30
C PRO A 166 0.52 -26.96 2.94
N ARG A 167 0.43 -26.98 4.26
CA ARG A 167 -0.66 -26.30 5.00
C ARG A 167 -0.56 -24.77 4.89
N LEU A 168 0.66 -24.22 4.97
CA LEU A 168 0.86 -22.77 4.77
C LEU A 168 0.63 -22.38 3.31
N VAL A 169 1.00 -23.21 2.34
CA VAL A 169 0.69 -22.98 0.91
C VAL A 169 -0.83 -22.90 0.69
N ALA A 170 -1.59 -23.82 1.28
CA ALA A 170 -3.05 -23.79 1.19
C ALA A 170 -3.65 -22.52 1.81
N ALA A 171 -3.25 -22.17 3.03
CA ALA A 171 -3.72 -20.97 3.73
C ALA A 171 -3.31 -19.68 2.99
N MET A 172 -2.07 -19.63 2.46
CA MET A 172 -1.60 -18.51 1.65
C MET A 172 -2.39 -18.35 0.36
N THR A 173 -2.71 -19.46 -0.32
CA THR A 173 -3.53 -19.43 -1.53
C THR A 173 -4.92 -18.90 -1.25
N GLU A 174 -5.54 -19.32 -0.13
CA GLU A 174 -6.84 -18.84 0.30
C GLU A 174 -6.81 -17.32 0.56
N VAL A 175 -5.89 -16.85 1.38
CA VAL A 175 -5.81 -15.43 1.73
C VAL A 175 -5.46 -14.54 0.53
N GLN A 176 -4.62 -15.01 -0.40
CA GLN A 176 -4.32 -14.28 -1.63
C GLN A 176 -5.52 -14.18 -2.58
N GLY A 177 -6.40 -15.18 -2.57
CA GLY A 177 -7.70 -15.11 -3.26
C GLY A 177 -8.58 -14.01 -2.70
N GLN A 178 -8.78 -13.99 -1.37
CA GLN A 178 -9.57 -12.96 -0.68
C GLN A 178 -8.96 -11.56 -0.84
N MET A 179 -7.63 -11.43 -0.78
CA MET A 179 -6.94 -10.17 -1.06
C MET A 179 -7.16 -9.67 -2.49
N SER A 180 -7.28 -10.57 -3.48
CA SER A 180 -7.56 -10.18 -4.86
C SER A 180 -8.93 -9.53 -5.00
N GLU A 181 -9.92 -10.01 -4.27
CA GLU A 181 -11.25 -9.39 -4.22
C GLU A 181 -11.18 -7.96 -3.64
N LEU A 182 -10.46 -7.77 -2.53
CA LEU A 182 -10.29 -6.44 -1.92
C LEU A 182 -9.52 -5.47 -2.83
N ILE A 183 -8.41 -5.93 -3.40
CA ILE A 183 -7.56 -5.12 -4.28
C ILE A 183 -8.31 -4.73 -5.56
N SER A 184 -9.20 -5.56 -6.08
CA SER A 184 -10.02 -5.24 -7.26
C SER A 184 -10.96 -4.04 -7.07
N LEU A 185 -11.18 -3.60 -5.82
CA LEU A 185 -12.06 -2.48 -5.48
C LEU A 185 -11.37 -1.11 -5.52
N ILE A 186 -10.06 -1.07 -5.76
CA ILE A 186 -9.27 0.17 -5.77
C ILE A 186 -8.57 0.37 -7.11
N PRO A 187 -8.24 1.61 -7.50
CA PRO A 187 -7.33 1.86 -8.60
C PRO A 187 -5.90 1.37 -8.26
N HIS A 188 -5.13 1.05 -9.31
CA HIS A 188 -3.79 0.47 -9.19
C HIS A 188 -2.72 1.43 -9.76
N PRO A 189 -2.40 2.54 -9.07
CA PRO A 189 -1.40 3.49 -9.54
C PRO A 189 -0.02 2.85 -9.64
N ALA A 190 0.71 3.12 -10.71
CA ALA A 190 2.03 2.54 -10.97
C ALA A 190 3.01 2.77 -9.80
N GLN A 191 2.93 3.91 -9.10
CA GLN A 191 3.78 4.22 -7.94
C GLN A 191 3.58 3.22 -6.79
N VAL A 192 2.34 2.76 -6.57
CA VAL A 192 2.03 1.75 -5.53
C VAL A 192 2.68 0.43 -5.90
N LEU A 193 2.54 -0.01 -7.15
CA LEU A 193 3.10 -1.27 -7.63
C LEU A 193 4.63 -1.27 -7.58
N THR A 194 5.26 -0.17 -8.02
CA THR A 194 6.72 -0.01 -7.94
C THR A 194 7.21 -0.08 -6.49
N HIS A 195 6.56 0.65 -5.58
CA HIS A 195 6.96 0.67 -4.18
C HIS A 195 6.78 -0.70 -3.51
N SER A 196 5.67 -1.40 -3.81
CA SER A 196 5.42 -2.77 -3.36
C SER A 196 6.53 -3.72 -3.84
N ASN A 197 6.90 -3.65 -5.13
CA ASN A 197 7.94 -4.51 -5.68
C ASN A 197 9.34 -4.23 -5.10
N GLU A 198 9.67 -2.97 -4.79
CA GLU A 198 10.90 -2.63 -4.05
C GLU A 198 10.97 -3.31 -2.67
N GLN A 199 9.81 -3.46 -2.01
CA GLN A 199 9.72 -4.18 -0.74
C GLN A 199 9.90 -5.68 -0.94
N HIS A 200 9.36 -6.26 -2.03
CA HIS A 200 9.56 -7.68 -2.38
C HIS A 200 11.04 -8.01 -2.65
N VAL A 201 11.76 -7.16 -3.38
CA VAL A 201 13.22 -7.31 -3.59
C VAL A 201 13.96 -7.40 -2.26
N LYS A 202 13.66 -6.48 -1.34
CA LYS A 202 14.31 -6.45 -0.02
C LYS A 202 13.95 -7.66 0.83
N LEU A 203 12.66 -8.08 0.81
CA LEU A 203 12.20 -9.26 1.53
C LEU A 203 12.89 -10.52 1.05
N LEU A 204 12.99 -10.70 -0.27
CA LEU A 204 13.72 -11.83 -0.86
C LEU A 204 15.18 -11.87 -0.37
N GLY A 205 15.87 -10.74 -0.33
CA GLY A 205 17.23 -10.64 0.20
C GLY A 205 17.35 -11.08 1.66
N LEU A 206 16.38 -10.67 2.52
CA LEU A 206 16.35 -11.05 3.94
C LEU A 206 16.06 -12.56 4.11
N LEU A 207 15.13 -13.12 3.33
CA LEU A 207 14.82 -14.56 3.34
C LEU A 207 16.05 -15.38 2.92
N ALA A 208 16.73 -14.97 1.87
CA ALA A 208 17.95 -15.62 1.38
C ALA A 208 19.10 -15.54 2.40
N ALA A 209 19.23 -14.42 3.11
CA ALA A 209 20.20 -14.25 4.19
C ALA A 209 19.86 -15.06 5.46
N GLY A 210 18.64 -15.61 5.58
CA GLY A 210 18.17 -16.29 6.78
C GLY A 210 17.80 -15.35 7.93
N ASP A 211 17.58 -14.06 7.64
CA ASP A 211 17.18 -13.06 8.63
C ASP A 211 15.66 -13.12 8.86
N ALA A 212 15.23 -14.01 9.75
CA ALA A 212 13.83 -14.19 10.09
C ALA A 212 13.22 -12.92 10.73
N ALA A 213 13.96 -12.26 11.61
CA ALA A 213 13.45 -11.06 12.30
C ALA A 213 13.29 -9.90 11.34
N GLY A 214 14.28 -9.63 10.49
CA GLY A 214 14.22 -8.62 9.43
C GLY A 214 13.11 -8.92 8.42
N SER A 215 12.94 -10.19 8.03
CA SER A 215 11.87 -10.63 7.11
C SER A 215 10.49 -10.34 7.68
N VAL A 216 10.22 -10.68 8.94
CA VAL A 216 8.95 -10.40 9.63
C VAL A 216 8.72 -8.88 9.74
N GLY A 217 9.74 -8.12 10.15
CA GLY A 217 9.64 -6.67 10.29
C GLY A 217 9.31 -5.97 8.97
N LEU A 218 9.99 -6.34 7.89
CA LEU A 218 9.73 -5.78 6.56
C LEU A 218 8.37 -6.22 6.02
N LEU A 219 8.02 -7.51 6.17
CA LEU A 219 6.75 -8.03 5.68
C LEU A 219 5.57 -7.37 6.39
N ARG A 220 5.60 -7.22 7.72
CA ARG A 220 4.56 -6.47 8.43
C ARG A 220 4.36 -5.07 7.89
N LYS A 221 5.46 -4.35 7.66
CA LYS A 221 5.42 -3.02 7.05
C LYS A 221 4.77 -3.04 5.67
N HIS A 222 5.07 -4.03 4.84
CA HIS A 222 4.47 -4.23 3.52
C HIS A 222 2.96 -4.49 3.61
N LEU A 223 2.53 -5.33 4.57
CA LEU A 223 1.13 -5.67 4.78
C LEU A 223 0.31 -4.47 5.31
N GLU A 224 0.86 -3.72 6.28
CA GLU A 224 0.30 -2.46 6.76
C GLU A 224 0.18 -1.42 5.63
N GLY A 225 1.20 -1.34 4.75
CA GLY A 225 1.16 -0.49 3.57
C GLY A 225 -0.01 -0.82 2.64
N THR A 226 -0.26 -2.11 2.40
CA THR A 226 -1.42 -2.56 1.61
C THR A 226 -2.74 -2.14 2.27
N GLU A 227 -2.86 -2.29 3.58
CA GLU A 227 -4.05 -1.85 4.33
C GLU A 227 -4.27 -0.34 4.17
N HIS A 228 -3.23 0.48 4.34
CA HIS A 228 -3.30 1.92 4.14
C HIS A 228 -3.74 2.29 2.72
N ILE A 229 -3.22 1.61 1.68
CA ILE A 229 -3.64 1.85 0.30
C ILE A 229 -5.12 1.50 0.11
N LEU A 230 -5.59 0.38 0.65
CA LEU A 230 -7.01 0.02 0.63
C LEU A 230 -7.86 1.11 1.31
N GLN A 231 -7.48 1.53 2.53
CA GLN A 231 -8.17 2.60 3.26
C GLN A 231 -8.19 3.92 2.48
N GLY A 232 -7.07 4.28 1.83
CA GLY A 232 -6.92 5.53 1.09
C GLY A 232 -7.66 5.58 -0.24
N LEU A 233 -7.75 4.46 -0.95
CA LEU A 233 -8.23 4.42 -2.34
C LEU A 233 -9.56 3.68 -2.53
N MET A 234 -10.03 2.88 -1.54
CA MET A 234 -11.29 2.15 -1.67
C MET A 234 -12.47 3.12 -1.76
N VAL A 235 -13.25 2.98 -2.81
CA VAL A 235 -14.52 3.69 -2.99
C VAL A 235 -15.64 2.71 -2.61
N PRO A 236 -16.40 2.95 -1.54
CA PRO A 236 -17.56 2.14 -1.21
C PRO A 236 -18.57 2.13 -2.38
N ARG A 237 -19.09 0.98 -2.67
CA ARG A 237 -20.16 0.80 -3.66
C ARG A 237 -21.51 1.20 -3.08
#